data_ad0be9554ff8a3ba93eff4c017587ca8
#
_entry.id   ad0be9554ff8a3ba93eff4c017587ca8
#
_cell.length_a   1.000
_cell.length_b   1.000
_cell.length_c   1.000
_cell.angle_alpha   90.00
_cell.angle_beta   90.00
_cell.angle_gamma   90.00
#
_symmetry.space_group_name_H-M   'P 1'
#
loop_
_entity.id
_entity.type
_entity.pdbx_description
1 polymer ?
#
loop_
_entity_poly.entity_id
_entity_poly.type
_entity_poly.pdbx_seq_one_letter_code
_entity_poly.pdbx_strand_id
1 'polypeptide(L)'
;SELGVPMQVTEVRVFPVDEDKLKAYVTITLDHCFVIRDLKIIHGSTGYFVSMPSKKRKDGTYKDIAHPINNETRRMIEEKIIAEYHKVLAEGGSPKALDDM
;
A
#
# COMPACT_ATOMS: atom_id res chain seq x y z
N SER A 1 -15.37 14.26 3.77
CA SER A 1 -16.34 14.34 4.85
C SER A 1 -17.29 15.49 4.60
N GLU A 2 -18.47 15.44 5.19
CA GLU A 2 -19.50 16.46 4.99
C GLU A 2 -19.13 17.82 5.59
N LEU A 3 -18.15 17.87 6.46
CA LEU A 3 -17.66 19.10 7.05
C LEU A 3 -16.37 19.61 6.37
N GLY A 4 -16.03 19.06 5.20
CA GLY A 4 -14.85 19.44 4.48
C GLY A 4 -13.55 18.88 5.03
N VAL A 5 -13.61 18.05 6.07
CA VAL A 5 -12.43 17.38 6.59
C VAL A 5 -12.05 16.23 5.65
N PRO A 6 -10.83 16.24 5.11
CA PRO A 6 -10.45 15.19 4.18
C PRO A 6 -10.32 13.83 4.87
N MET A 7 -10.51 12.78 4.07
CA MET A 7 -10.27 11.42 4.52
C MET A 7 -8.81 11.27 4.94
N GLN A 8 -8.59 10.57 6.05
CA GLN A 8 -7.26 10.36 6.59
C GLN A 8 -6.90 8.88 6.58
N VAL A 9 -5.64 8.59 6.26
CA VAL A 9 -5.05 7.29 6.53
C VAL A 9 -4.61 7.32 7.98
N THR A 10 -5.32 6.59 8.83
CA THR A 10 -5.10 6.64 10.28
C THR A 10 -4.23 5.51 10.81
N GLU A 11 -4.03 4.46 10.02
CA GLU A 11 -3.09 3.39 10.37
C GLU A 11 -2.52 2.80 9.09
N VAL A 12 -1.25 2.46 9.11
CA VAL A 12 -0.57 1.75 8.03
C VAL A 12 0.15 0.57 8.65
N ARG A 13 -0.11 -0.63 8.13
CA ARG A 13 0.62 -1.83 8.54
C ARG A 13 1.39 -2.35 7.34
N VAL A 14 2.69 -2.46 7.49
CA VAL A 14 3.59 -2.89 6.44
C VAL A 14 4.16 -4.25 6.79
N PHE A 15 4.07 -5.18 5.84
CA PHE A 15 4.60 -6.53 5.97
C PHE A 15 5.67 -6.74 4.91
N PRO A 16 6.95 -6.44 5.24
CA PRO A 16 8.02 -6.56 4.26
C PRO A 16 8.20 -8.00 3.80
N VAL A 17 8.52 -8.17 2.51
CA VAL A 17 8.84 -9.48 1.94
C VAL A 17 10.16 -9.39 1.19
N ASP A 18 10.80 -10.55 1.01
CA ASP A 18 12.10 -10.64 0.36
C ASP A 18 11.93 -11.15 -1.08
N GLU A 19 11.47 -10.26 -1.96
CA GLU A 19 11.26 -10.56 -3.36
C GLU A 19 11.94 -9.51 -4.22
N ASP A 20 12.11 -9.81 -5.51
CA ASP A 20 12.83 -8.91 -6.42
C ASP A 20 12.13 -7.56 -6.54
N LYS A 21 10.89 -7.54 -6.96
CA LYS A 21 10.13 -6.30 -7.16
C LYS A 21 9.13 -6.02 -6.06
N LEU A 22 8.47 -7.05 -5.55
CA LEU A 22 7.52 -6.91 -4.46
C LEU A 22 8.28 -6.75 -3.14
N LYS A 23 8.13 -5.60 -2.51
CA LYS A 23 8.88 -5.28 -1.29
C LYS A 23 8.05 -5.40 -0.03
N ALA A 24 6.73 -5.26 -0.14
CA ALA A 24 5.87 -5.39 1.04
C ALA A 24 4.42 -5.54 0.62
N TYR A 25 3.65 -6.20 1.47
CA TYR A 25 2.20 -6.07 1.47
C TYR A 25 1.81 -5.03 2.50
N VAL A 26 0.71 -4.33 2.26
CA VAL A 26 0.30 -3.23 3.11
C VAL A 26 -1.21 -3.29 3.36
N THR A 27 -1.58 -2.99 4.59
CA THR A 27 -2.97 -2.78 4.99
C THR A 27 -3.09 -1.36 5.53
N ILE A 28 -4.08 -0.63 5.08
CA ILE A 28 -4.32 0.72 5.60
C ILE A 28 -5.70 0.81 6.23
N THR A 29 -5.82 1.69 7.21
CA THR A 29 -7.10 2.03 7.82
C THR A 29 -7.42 3.48 7.52
N LEU A 30 -8.64 3.73 7.10
CA LEU A 30 -9.13 5.08 6.79
C LEU A 30 -10.07 5.53 7.90
N ASP A 31 -9.84 6.75 8.41
CA ASP A 31 -10.71 7.39 9.40
C ASP A 31 -11.07 6.47 10.58
N HIS A 32 -10.13 5.63 11.01
CA HIS A 32 -10.30 4.68 12.12
C HIS A 32 -11.44 3.68 11.93
N CYS A 33 -12.01 3.57 10.73
CA CYS A 33 -13.23 2.78 10.55
C CYS A 33 -13.33 1.99 9.25
N PHE A 34 -12.34 2.07 8.37
CA PHE A 34 -12.40 1.35 7.10
C PHE A 34 -11.03 0.80 6.72
N VAL A 35 -10.93 -0.51 6.49
CA VAL A 35 -9.66 -1.18 6.20
C VAL A 35 -9.59 -1.55 4.72
N ILE A 36 -8.46 -1.27 4.10
CA ILE A 36 -8.14 -1.76 2.76
C ILE A 36 -6.89 -2.62 2.87
N ARG A 37 -6.98 -3.85 2.38
CA ARG A 37 -5.89 -4.83 2.40
C ARG A 37 -5.31 -5.03 1.01
N ASP A 38 -4.18 -5.74 0.96
CA ASP A 38 -3.54 -6.19 -0.28
C ASP A 38 -3.02 -5.06 -1.16
N LEU A 39 -2.71 -3.92 -0.58
CA LEU A 39 -1.86 -2.96 -1.27
C LEU A 39 -0.44 -3.53 -1.28
N LYS A 40 0.36 -3.11 -2.25
CA LYS A 40 1.73 -3.60 -2.40
C LYS A 40 2.69 -2.46 -2.60
N ILE A 41 3.89 -2.60 -2.04
CA ILE A 41 4.98 -1.70 -2.35
C ILE A 41 5.84 -2.41 -3.39
N ILE A 42 5.99 -1.77 -4.54
CA ILE A 42 6.74 -2.31 -5.68
C ILE A 42 7.97 -1.44 -5.91
N HIS A 43 9.11 -2.09 -6.15
CA HIS A 43 10.32 -1.39 -6.53
C HIS A 43 10.45 -1.45 -8.05
N GLY A 44 10.05 -0.37 -8.71
CA GLY A 44 10.12 -0.25 -10.17
C GLY A 44 11.40 0.42 -10.64
N SER A 45 11.48 0.67 -11.95
CA SER A 45 12.66 1.27 -12.55
C SER A 45 12.93 2.70 -12.09
N THR A 46 11.89 3.41 -11.66
CA THR A 46 12.01 4.80 -11.21
C THR A 46 11.91 4.97 -9.70
N GLY A 47 11.85 3.87 -8.95
CA GLY A 47 11.76 3.91 -7.50
C GLY A 47 10.56 3.13 -6.98
N TYR A 48 10.24 3.36 -5.71
CA TYR A 48 9.12 2.69 -5.08
C TYR A 48 7.79 3.31 -5.49
N PHE A 49 6.79 2.47 -5.68
CA PHE A 49 5.43 2.95 -5.84
C PHE A 49 4.46 1.98 -5.16
N VAL A 50 3.24 2.43 -4.95
CA VAL A 50 2.20 1.65 -4.29
C VAL A 50 1.20 1.16 -5.32
N SER A 51 0.98 -0.16 -5.33
CA SER A 51 -0.02 -0.80 -6.16
C SER A 51 -1.27 -1.01 -5.33
N MET A 52 -2.42 -0.61 -5.87
CA MET A 52 -3.69 -0.79 -5.20
C MET A 52 -4.15 -2.25 -5.31
N PRO A 53 -5.06 -2.69 -4.43
CA PRO A 53 -5.58 -4.05 -4.53
C PRO A 53 -6.26 -4.24 -5.88
N SER A 54 -5.96 -5.34 -6.54
CA SER A 54 -6.43 -5.58 -7.90
C SER A 54 -6.82 -7.02 -8.09
N LYS A 55 -7.59 -7.27 -9.15
CA LYS A 55 -8.05 -8.60 -9.51
C LYS A 55 -7.66 -8.90 -10.95
N LYS A 56 -7.20 -10.11 -11.19
CA LYS A 56 -6.84 -10.56 -12.53
C LYS A 56 -8.10 -10.85 -13.33
N ARG A 57 -8.18 -10.27 -14.53
CA ARG A 57 -9.27 -10.52 -15.46
C ARG A 57 -9.02 -11.81 -16.25
N LYS A 58 -10.05 -12.28 -16.94
CA LYS A 58 -9.96 -13.49 -17.77
C LYS A 58 -8.92 -13.37 -18.88
N ASP A 59 -8.71 -12.14 -19.40
CA ASP A 59 -7.73 -11.88 -20.45
C ASP A 59 -6.29 -11.75 -19.93
N GLY A 60 -6.08 -11.93 -18.62
CA GLY A 60 -4.76 -11.85 -18.01
C GLY A 60 -4.37 -10.46 -17.51
N THR A 61 -5.15 -9.43 -17.81
CA THR A 61 -4.89 -8.09 -17.30
C THR A 61 -5.43 -7.93 -15.88
N TYR A 62 -4.95 -6.89 -15.18
CA TYR A 62 -5.37 -6.60 -13.81
C TYR A 62 -6.22 -5.35 -13.77
N LYS A 63 -7.22 -5.36 -12.90
CA LYS A 63 -8.04 -4.19 -12.66
C LYS A 63 -8.10 -3.91 -11.17
N ASP A 64 -7.87 -2.65 -10.79
CA ASP A 64 -7.94 -2.24 -9.40
C ASP A 64 -9.35 -2.47 -8.86
N ILE A 65 -9.41 -3.05 -7.65
CA ILE A 65 -10.67 -3.24 -6.93
C ILE A 65 -11.03 -1.97 -6.16
N ALA A 66 -10.01 -1.29 -5.63
CA ALA A 66 -10.14 -0.04 -4.90
C ALA A 66 -8.99 0.86 -5.29
N HIS A 67 -9.27 2.12 -5.56
CA HIS A 67 -8.22 3.06 -5.94
C HIS A 67 -8.68 4.49 -5.66
N PRO A 68 -7.72 5.41 -5.43
CA PRO A 68 -8.09 6.83 -5.33
C PRO A 68 -8.56 7.35 -6.68
N ILE A 69 -9.44 8.33 -6.65
CA ILE A 69 -10.01 8.90 -7.88
C ILE A 69 -9.37 10.23 -8.26
N ASN A 70 -8.36 10.67 -7.52
CA ASN A 70 -7.61 11.88 -7.87
C ASN A 70 -6.16 11.72 -7.43
N ASN A 71 -5.29 12.56 -8.01
CA ASN A 71 -3.86 12.47 -7.75
C ASN A 71 -3.48 12.91 -6.34
N GLU A 72 -4.22 13.84 -5.77
CA GLU A 72 -3.97 14.32 -4.42
C GLU A 72 -4.12 13.20 -3.39
N THR A 73 -5.23 12.45 -3.49
CA THR A 73 -5.47 11.32 -2.59
C THR A 73 -4.44 10.21 -2.82
N ARG A 74 -4.12 9.91 -4.08
CA ARG A 74 -3.11 8.90 -4.38
C ARG A 74 -1.77 9.25 -3.77
N ARG A 75 -1.35 10.50 -3.91
CA ARG A 75 -0.08 10.97 -3.36
C ARG A 75 -0.07 10.88 -1.83
N MET A 76 -1.14 11.27 -1.19
CA MET A 76 -1.25 11.19 0.26
C MET A 76 -1.11 9.76 0.76
N ILE A 77 -1.81 8.81 0.10
CA ILE A 77 -1.73 7.41 0.48
C ILE A 77 -0.32 6.87 0.26
N GLU A 78 0.26 7.15 -0.90
CA GLU A 78 1.61 6.66 -1.20
C GLU A 78 2.65 7.20 -0.23
N GLU A 79 2.60 8.48 0.09
CA GLU A 79 3.55 9.09 1.02
C GLU A 79 3.46 8.45 2.40
N LYS A 80 2.27 8.22 2.91
CA LYS A 80 2.10 7.60 4.21
C LYS A 80 2.59 6.15 4.24
N ILE A 81 2.32 5.40 3.18
CA ILE A 81 2.73 4.00 3.09
C ILE A 81 4.25 3.91 2.99
N ILE A 82 4.88 4.68 2.12
CA ILE A 82 6.33 4.62 1.93
C ILE A 82 7.06 5.08 3.19
N ALA A 83 6.55 6.11 3.86
CA ALA A 83 7.14 6.56 5.12
C ALA A 83 7.10 5.46 6.17
N GLU A 84 5.99 4.75 6.29
CA GLU A 84 5.88 3.66 7.24
C GLU A 84 6.80 2.48 6.87
N TYR A 85 6.93 2.20 5.58
CA TYR A 85 7.83 1.16 5.10
C TYR A 85 9.27 1.45 5.54
N HIS A 86 9.75 2.66 5.29
CA HIS A 86 11.10 3.03 5.70
C HIS A 86 11.28 2.97 7.21
N LYS A 87 10.26 3.37 7.96
CA LYS A 87 10.29 3.31 9.42
C LYS A 87 10.38 1.87 9.91
N VAL A 88 9.59 0.97 9.35
CA VAL A 88 9.61 -0.44 9.73
C VAL A 88 10.97 -1.06 9.47
N LEU A 89 11.57 -0.78 8.32
CA LEU A 89 12.91 -1.28 8.01
C LEU A 89 13.97 -0.69 8.95
N ALA A 90 13.89 0.60 9.25
CA ALA A 90 14.84 1.26 10.14
C ALA A 90 14.74 0.75 11.58
N GLU A 91 13.56 0.31 12.00
CA GLU A 91 13.34 -0.23 13.34
C GLU A 91 13.64 -1.73 13.42
N GLY A 92 14.26 -2.29 12.40
CA GLY A 92 14.69 -3.68 12.41
C GLY A 92 13.67 -4.68 11.89
N GLY A 93 12.59 -4.18 11.27
CA GLY A 93 11.65 -5.07 10.60
C GLY A 93 12.33 -5.72 9.41
N SER A 94 12.38 -7.05 9.40
CA SER A 94 13.07 -7.79 8.34
C SER A 94 12.09 -8.26 7.27
N PRO A 95 12.48 -8.23 5.98
CA PRO A 95 11.67 -8.84 4.94
C PRO A 95 11.46 -10.32 5.21
N LYS A 96 10.28 -10.83 4.89
CA LYS A 96 9.95 -12.24 5.03
C LYS A 96 9.67 -12.85 3.67
N ALA A 97 9.96 -14.15 3.53
CA ALA A 97 9.55 -14.87 2.36
C ALA A 97 8.02 -14.98 2.33
N LEU A 98 7.44 -15.06 1.13
CA LEU A 98 5.99 -15.08 0.98
C LEU A 98 5.32 -16.24 1.71
N ASP A 99 5.98 -17.38 1.77
CA ASP A 99 5.43 -18.56 2.43
C ASP A 99 5.51 -18.50 3.96
N ASP A 100 6.15 -17.48 4.51
CA ASP A 100 6.22 -17.26 5.96
C ASP A 100 5.12 -16.34 6.47
N MET A 101 4.30 -15.82 5.59
CA MET A 101 3.29 -14.83 5.93
C MET A 101 1.95 -15.44 6.29
#